data_0ad331c75451445e30ea35e8869abb6d
#
_entry.id   0ad331c75451445e30ea35e8869abb6d
#
_cell.length_a   1.000
_cell.length_b   1.000
_cell.length_c   1.000
_cell.angle_alpha   90.00
_cell.angle_beta   90.00
_cell.angle_gamma   90.00
#
_symmetry.space_group_name_H-M   'P 1'
#
loop_
_entity.id
_entity.type
_entity.pdbx_description
1 polymer ?
#
loop_
_entity_poly.entity_id
_entity_poly.type
_entity_poly.pdbx_seq_one_letter_code
_entity_poly.pdbx_strand_id
1 'polypeptide(L)'
;MLDRLANGLRWLGKRVNDRIWRLGFASRFLLMTLVYSGTALRRFFLTVREIYFTGVLSLIIILVSGLFVGMVLGLQGYDTLQRYGSSEALGVLVALSLVRELGPVVAALLFASRAGSAITAEIGLMKATEQLSAMEMMAVNPIARVVAPRFWAGVISMPLLAGLFSAMGVLGGYLVGVRLIGVDEGS
;
A
#
# COMPACT_ATOMS: atom_id res chain seq x y z
N MET A 1 10.53 -14.63 -46.12
CA MET A 1 10.07 -13.36 -45.50
C MET A 1 8.70 -13.55 -44.81
N LEU A 2 7.77 -14.22 -45.48
CA LEU A 2 6.42 -14.51 -44.94
C LEU A 2 6.44 -15.35 -43.64
N ASP A 3 7.33 -16.35 -43.55
CA ASP A 3 7.45 -17.21 -42.35
C ASP A 3 7.94 -16.44 -41.12
N ARG A 4 8.79 -15.45 -41.28
CA ARG A 4 9.24 -14.59 -40.19
C ARG A 4 8.11 -13.71 -39.65
N LEU A 5 7.28 -13.17 -40.54
CA LEU A 5 6.10 -12.38 -40.19
C LEU A 5 5.03 -13.25 -39.50
N ALA A 6 4.78 -14.45 -40.04
CA ALA A 6 3.84 -15.40 -39.43
C ALA A 6 4.28 -15.84 -38.03
N ASN A 7 5.57 -16.10 -37.82
CA ASN A 7 6.12 -16.44 -36.51
C ASN A 7 6.08 -15.26 -35.53
N GLY A 8 6.31 -14.04 -36.00
CA GLY A 8 6.15 -12.81 -35.20
C GLY A 8 4.70 -12.61 -34.73
N LEU A 9 3.74 -12.77 -35.63
CA LEU A 9 2.30 -12.66 -35.30
C LEU A 9 1.86 -13.75 -34.33
N ARG A 10 2.30 -15.00 -34.52
CA ARG A 10 2.01 -16.11 -33.58
C ARG A 10 2.60 -15.85 -32.20
N TRP A 11 3.83 -15.35 -32.12
CA TRP A 11 4.48 -15.01 -30.86
C TRP A 11 3.74 -13.87 -30.13
N LEU A 12 3.33 -12.82 -30.88
CA LEU A 12 2.55 -11.73 -30.35
C LEU A 12 1.17 -12.20 -29.84
N GLY A 13 0.48 -13.00 -30.66
CA GLY A 13 -0.81 -13.58 -30.27
C GLY A 13 -0.73 -14.45 -29.03
N LYS A 14 0.31 -15.28 -28.92
CA LYS A 14 0.56 -16.09 -27.71
C LYS A 14 0.80 -15.20 -26.47
N ARG A 15 1.62 -14.16 -26.62
CA ARG A 15 1.92 -13.22 -25.51
C ARG A 15 0.68 -12.45 -25.06
N VAL A 16 -0.17 -11.99 -25.97
CA VAL A 16 -1.43 -11.33 -25.65
C VAL A 16 -2.39 -12.30 -24.96
N ASN A 17 -2.55 -13.51 -25.50
CA ASN A 17 -3.39 -14.54 -24.90
C ASN A 17 -2.94 -14.91 -23.48
N ASP A 18 -1.63 -15.08 -23.24
CA ASP A 18 -1.07 -15.37 -21.92
C ASP A 18 -1.34 -14.22 -20.92
N ARG A 19 -1.33 -12.97 -21.38
CA ARG A 19 -1.68 -11.83 -20.51
C ARG A 19 -3.17 -11.79 -20.18
N ILE A 20 -4.03 -12.05 -21.17
CA ILE A 20 -5.48 -12.11 -20.94
C ILE A 20 -5.81 -13.26 -19.98
N TRP A 21 -5.18 -14.41 -20.14
CA TRP A 21 -5.34 -15.55 -19.22
C TRP A 21 -4.93 -15.22 -17.78
N ARG A 22 -3.78 -14.55 -17.60
CA ARG A 22 -3.32 -14.10 -16.28
C ARG A 22 -4.26 -13.08 -15.65
N LEU A 23 -4.78 -12.14 -16.43
CA LEU A 23 -5.79 -11.19 -15.97
C LEU A 23 -7.09 -11.88 -15.56
N GLY A 24 -7.56 -12.84 -16.38
CA GLY A 24 -8.74 -13.65 -16.06
C GLY A 24 -8.55 -14.47 -14.78
N PHE A 25 -7.37 -15.05 -14.59
CA PHE A 25 -7.04 -15.77 -13.36
C PHE A 25 -6.99 -14.83 -12.13
N ALA A 26 -6.37 -13.66 -12.27
CA ALA A 26 -6.28 -12.68 -11.19
C ALA A 26 -7.68 -12.14 -10.80
N SER A 27 -8.52 -11.83 -11.79
CA SER A 27 -9.90 -11.37 -11.53
C SER A 27 -10.76 -12.44 -10.86
N ARG A 28 -10.65 -13.70 -11.31
CA ARG A 28 -11.33 -14.83 -10.66
C ARG A 28 -10.85 -15.02 -9.22
N PHE A 29 -9.54 -14.90 -8.97
CA PHE A 29 -8.98 -15.01 -7.63
C PHE A 29 -9.51 -13.89 -6.71
N LEU A 30 -9.54 -12.63 -7.20
CA LEU A 30 -10.12 -11.51 -6.48
C LEU A 30 -11.60 -11.74 -6.16
N LEU A 31 -12.39 -12.16 -7.15
CA LEU A 31 -13.81 -12.48 -6.94
C LEU A 31 -14.02 -13.57 -5.89
N MET A 32 -13.23 -14.65 -5.95
CA MET A 32 -13.29 -15.69 -4.93
C MET A 32 -12.94 -15.15 -3.54
N THR A 33 -11.90 -14.30 -3.42
CA THR A 33 -11.52 -13.67 -2.17
C THR A 33 -12.67 -12.81 -1.61
N LEU A 34 -13.37 -12.06 -2.46
CA LEU A 34 -14.53 -11.28 -2.08
C LEU A 34 -15.73 -12.14 -1.67
N VAL A 35 -16.02 -13.21 -2.39
CA VAL A 35 -17.11 -14.15 -2.05
C VAL A 35 -16.86 -14.81 -0.69
N TYR A 36 -15.62 -15.20 -0.42
CA TYR A 36 -15.24 -15.79 0.87
C TYR A 36 -15.01 -14.76 1.99
N SER A 37 -15.18 -13.46 1.74
CA SER A 37 -15.06 -12.39 2.74
C SER A 37 -16.00 -12.56 3.92
N GLY A 38 -17.20 -13.11 3.70
CA GLY A 38 -18.15 -13.40 4.77
C GLY A 38 -17.61 -14.32 5.87
N THR A 39 -16.72 -15.24 5.49
CA THR A 39 -16.05 -16.14 6.46
C THR A 39 -14.94 -15.44 7.23
N ALA A 40 -14.22 -14.50 6.59
CA ALA A 40 -13.20 -13.68 7.24
C ALA A 40 -13.79 -12.75 8.30
N LEU A 41 -14.94 -12.12 8.01
CA LEU A 41 -15.67 -11.28 8.95
C LEU A 41 -16.20 -12.06 10.15
N ARG A 42 -16.67 -13.29 9.97
CA ARG A 42 -17.09 -14.17 11.07
C ARG A 42 -15.92 -14.60 11.96
N ARG A 43 -14.70 -14.61 11.44
CA ARG A 43 -13.48 -14.96 12.17
C ARG A 43 -12.63 -13.73 12.47
N PHE A 44 -13.24 -12.73 13.07
CA PHE A 44 -12.62 -11.44 13.39
C PHE A 44 -11.25 -11.55 14.07
N PHE A 45 -11.06 -12.53 14.95
CA PHE A 45 -9.80 -12.74 15.64
C PHE A 45 -8.61 -13.04 14.70
N LEU A 46 -8.85 -13.77 13.60
CA LEU A 46 -7.81 -14.01 12.60
C LEU A 46 -7.45 -12.72 11.85
N THR A 47 -8.46 -11.93 11.49
CA THR A 47 -8.26 -10.67 10.80
C THR A 47 -7.51 -9.67 11.68
N VAL A 48 -7.82 -9.59 12.97
CA VAL A 48 -7.09 -8.72 13.93
C VAL A 48 -5.62 -9.14 14.04
N ARG A 49 -5.35 -10.43 14.10
CA ARG A 49 -3.97 -10.94 14.13
C ARG A 49 -3.20 -10.55 12.85
N GLU A 50 -3.83 -10.67 11.70
CA GLU A 50 -3.23 -10.27 10.43
C GLU A 50 -3.03 -8.74 10.33
N ILE A 51 -3.96 -7.93 10.89
CA ILE A 51 -3.79 -6.47 11.01
C ILE A 51 -2.55 -6.14 11.85
N TYR A 52 -2.30 -6.87 12.93
CA TYR A 52 -1.10 -6.67 13.72
C TYR A 52 0.18 -6.93 12.91
N PHE A 53 0.26 -8.06 12.24
CA PHE A 53 1.44 -8.40 11.44
C PHE A 53 1.64 -7.50 10.22
N THR A 54 0.56 -7.11 9.55
CA THR A 54 0.62 -6.31 8.34
C THR A 54 0.67 -4.81 8.63
N GLY A 55 -0.12 -4.34 9.60
CA GLY A 55 -0.25 -2.92 9.96
C GLY A 55 0.82 -2.46 10.94
N VAL A 56 0.86 -3.05 12.15
CA VAL A 56 1.72 -2.57 13.24
C VAL A 56 3.19 -2.64 12.90
N LEU A 57 3.63 -3.72 12.27
CA LEU A 57 5.02 -3.85 11.86
C LEU A 57 5.41 -2.89 10.71
N SER A 58 4.44 -2.30 10.00
CA SER A 58 4.69 -1.26 8.99
C SER A 58 4.74 0.15 9.60
N LEU A 59 4.29 0.34 10.84
CA LEU A 59 4.18 1.65 11.47
C LEU A 59 5.49 2.42 11.51
N ILE A 60 6.57 1.78 11.93
CA ILE A 60 7.88 2.46 12.10
C ILE A 60 8.33 3.08 10.77
N ILE A 61 8.28 2.32 9.69
CA ILE A 61 8.69 2.80 8.37
C ILE A 61 7.80 3.97 7.93
N ILE A 62 6.49 3.84 8.13
CA ILE A 62 5.50 4.85 7.71
C ILE A 62 5.64 6.13 8.52
N LEU A 63 5.79 6.04 9.85
CA LEU A 63 5.95 7.20 10.72
C LEU A 63 7.24 7.96 10.42
N VAL A 64 8.36 7.25 10.32
CA VAL A 64 9.67 7.85 10.01
C VAL A 64 9.66 8.46 8.62
N SER A 65 9.17 7.75 7.62
CA SER A 65 9.08 8.28 6.24
C SER A 65 8.15 9.48 6.16
N GLY A 66 6.99 9.45 6.84
CA GLY A 66 6.06 10.57 6.91
C GLY A 66 6.72 11.83 7.49
N LEU A 67 7.41 11.66 8.61
CA LEU A 67 8.13 12.76 9.27
C LEU A 67 9.16 13.41 8.33
N PHE A 68 10.01 12.59 7.69
CA PHE A 68 11.04 13.11 6.77
C PHE A 68 10.44 13.75 5.52
N VAL A 69 9.42 13.17 4.93
CA VAL A 69 8.72 13.76 3.78
C VAL A 69 8.10 15.11 4.15
N GLY A 70 7.49 15.20 5.34
CA GLY A 70 6.95 16.46 5.84
C GLY A 70 8.03 17.53 6.06
N MET A 71 9.18 17.15 6.64
CA MET A 71 10.31 18.08 6.81
C MET A 71 10.84 18.60 5.47
N VAL A 72 10.99 17.72 4.48
CA VAL A 72 11.44 18.10 3.13
C VAL A 72 10.43 19.02 2.46
N LEU A 73 9.13 18.72 2.56
CA LEU A 73 8.08 19.60 2.02
C LEU A 73 8.05 20.97 2.70
N GLY A 74 8.28 21.01 4.02
CA GLY A 74 8.40 22.25 4.77
C GLY A 74 9.55 23.11 4.26
N LEU A 75 10.75 22.53 4.07
CA LEU A 75 11.91 23.25 3.54
C LEU A 75 11.69 23.73 2.10
N GLN A 76 11.28 22.85 1.21
CA GLN A 76 11.07 23.20 -0.21
C GLN A 76 9.90 24.16 -0.40
N GLY A 77 8.83 23.94 0.38
CA GLY A 77 7.66 24.81 0.36
C GLY A 77 8.02 26.23 0.80
N TYR A 78 8.79 26.36 1.88
CA TYR A 78 9.25 27.66 2.36
C TYR A 78 10.11 28.40 1.32
N ASP A 79 11.13 27.74 0.75
CA ASP A 79 12.00 28.36 -0.27
C ASP A 79 11.18 28.84 -1.49
N THR A 80 10.19 28.06 -1.88
CA THR A 80 9.32 28.42 -2.99
C THR A 80 8.40 29.59 -2.64
N LEU A 81 7.71 29.53 -1.50
CA LEU A 81 6.74 30.56 -1.09
C LEU A 81 7.42 31.89 -0.74
N GLN A 82 8.62 31.84 -0.19
CA GLN A 82 9.42 33.05 0.11
C GLN A 82 9.71 33.85 -1.16
N ARG A 83 9.98 33.20 -2.29
CA ARG A 83 10.20 33.87 -3.59
C ARG A 83 8.97 34.63 -4.09
N TYR A 84 7.77 34.18 -3.68
CA TYR A 84 6.49 34.82 -4.03
C TYR A 84 5.94 35.73 -2.92
N GLY A 85 6.66 35.92 -1.83
CA GLY A 85 6.23 36.76 -0.72
C GLY A 85 5.03 36.23 0.07
N SER A 86 4.77 34.92 0.02
CA SER A 86 3.59 34.27 0.62
C SER A 86 4.00 33.19 1.63
N SER A 87 5.02 33.43 2.42
CA SER A 87 5.56 32.46 3.40
C SER A 87 4.53 32.01 4.46
N GLU A 88 3.50 32.84 4.72
CA GLU A 88 2.41 32.54 5.65
C GLU A 88 1.52 31.36 5.18
N ALA A 89 1.51 31.05 3.89
CA ALA A 89 0.71 29.94 3.34
C ALA A 89 1.41 28.57 3.45
N LEU A 90 2.57 28.47 4.09
CA LEU A 90 3.36 27.25 4.19
C LEU A 90 2.61 26.11 4.86
N GLY A 91 1.96 26.36 5.98
CA GLY A 91 1.22 25.34 6.74
C GLY A 91 0.09 24.72 5.92
N VAL A 92 -0.70 25.58 5.25
CA VAL A 92 -1.80 25.14 4.38
C VAL A 92 -1.27 24.33 3.21
N LEU A 93 -0.18 24.76 2.57
CA LEU A 93 0.43 24.06 1.44
C LEU A 93 0.90 22.65 1.86
N VAL A 94 1.65 22.55 2.96
CA VAL A 94 2.18 21.28 3.46
C VAL A 94 1.03 20.33 3.86
N ALA A 95 0.04 20.85 4.61
CA ALA A 95 -1.09 20.05 5.06
C ALA A 95 -1.92 19.50 3.87
N LEU A 96 -2.28 20.37 2.91
CA LEU A 96 -3.06 19.95 1.74
C LEU A 96 -2.29 18.96 0.86
N SER A 97 -1.01 19.21 0.59
CA SER A 97 -0.17 18.32 -0.22
C SER A 97 -0.04 16.93 0.42
N LEU A 98 0.15 16.88 1.74
CA LEU A 98 0.27 15.61 2.45
C LEU A 98 -1.05 14.85 2.55
N VAL A 99 -2.13 15.52 2.96
CA VAL A 99 -3.40 14.84 3.22
C VAL A 99 -4.08 14.42 1.92
N ARG A 100 -4.05 15.28 0.89
CA ARG A 100 -4.80 15.08 -0.34
C ARG A 100 -4.07 14.25 -1.39
N GLU A 101 -2.76 14.41 -1.50
CA GLU A 101 -1.99 13.85 -2.61
C GLU A 101 -0.92 12.88 -2.15
N LEU A 102 0.09 13.36 -1.45
CA LEU A 102 1.28 12.56 -1.13
C LEU A 102 1.04 11.49 -0.08
N GLY A 103 0.24 11.78 0.96
CA GLY A 103 -0.01 10.86 2.04
C GLY A 103 -0.57 9.52 1.57
N PRO A 104 -1.69 9.50 0.87
CA PRO A 104 -2.27 8.25 0.37
C PRO A 104 -1.36 7.51 -0.61
N VAL A 105 -0.69 8.24 -1.52
CA VAL A 105 0.16 7.62 -2.55
C VAL A 105 1.41 7.02 -1.95
N VAL A 106 2.15 7.78 -1.14
CA VAL A 106 3.41 7.30 -0.53
C VAL A 106 3.13 6.19 0.48
N ALA A 107 2.11 6.35 1.32
CA ALA A 107 1.71 5.31 2.26
C ALA A 107 1.32 4.01 1.53
N ALA A 108 0.58 4.09 0.41
CA ALA A 108 0.22 2.94 -0.40
C ALA A 108 1.44 2.24 -1.00
N LEU A 109 2.41 2.99 -1.52
CA LEU A 109 3.65 2.43 -2.07
C LEU A 109 4.50 1.74 -1.00
N LEU A 110 4.67 2.37 0.16
CA LEU A 110 5.41 1.80 1.29
C LEU A 110 4.71 0.55 1.83
N PHE A 111 3.40 0.59 1.95
CA PHE A 111 2.60 -0.55 2.38
C PHE A 111 2.68 -1.70 1.37
N ALA A 112 2.49 -1.44 0.08
CA ALA A 112 2.56 -2.45 -0.96
C ALA A 112 3.96 -3.11 -1.05
N SER A 113 5.01 -2.31 -0.93
CA SER A 113 6.39 -2.80 -0.92
C SER A 113 6.65 -3.76 0.24
N ARG A 114 6.28 -3.37 1.47
CA ARG A 114 6.56 -4.18 2.64
C ARG A 114 5.55 -5.30 2.87
N ALA A 115 4.26 -4.97 2.93
CA ALA A 115 3.21 -5.94 3.20
C ALA A 115 3.01 -6.91 2.03
N GLY A 116 3.08 -6.41 0.79
CA GLY A 116 2.96 -7.22 -0.42
C GLY A 116 4.07 -8.26 -0.52
N SER A 117 5.32 -7.87 -0.27
CA SER A 117 6.45 -8.81 -0.27
C SER A 117 6.35 -9.85 0.85
N ALA A 118 5.99 -9.43 2.07
CA ALA A 118 5.84 -10.32 3.22
C ALA A 118 4.73 -11.37 2.98
N ILE A 119 3.54 -10.94 2.53
CA ILE A 119 2.42 -11.84 2.24
C ILE A 119 2.78 -12.81 1.11
N THR A 120 3.45 -12.32 0.07
CA THR A 120 3.88 -13.16 -1.06
C THR A 120 4.88 -14.21 -0.62
N ALA A 121 5.86 -13.83 0.20
CA ALA A 121 6.86 -14.76 0.72
C ALA A 121 6.22 -15.84 1.63
N GLU A 122 5.28 -15.44 2.49
CA GLU A 122 4.61 -16.34 3.41
C GLU A 122 3.69 -17.34 2.68
N ILE A 123 2.90 -16.87 1.70
CA ILE A 123 2.07 -17.75 0.86
C ILE A 123 2.97 -18.66 0.00
N GLY A 124 4.09 -18.13 -0.51
CA GLY A 124 5.08 -18.90 -1.24
C GLY A 124 5.69 -20.03 -0.39
N LEU A 125 6.02 -19.73 0.86
CA LEU A 125 6.50 -20.73 1.82
C LEU A 125 5.45 -21.79 2.11
N MET A 126 4.20 -21.40 2.39
CA MET A 126 3.09 -22.33 2.61
C MET A 126 2.86 -23.26 1.40
N LYS A 127 3.08 -22.75 0.19
CA LYS A 127 3.00 -23.56 -1.02
C LYS A 127 4.19 -24.52 -1.15
N ALA A 128 5.39 -24.04 -0.87
CA ALA A 128 6.60 -24.87 -0.96
C ALA A 128 6.65 -26.00 0.08
N THR A 129 6.04 -25.80 1.24
CA THR A 129 5.92 -26.78 2.33
C THR A 129 4.63 -27.61 2.26
N GLU A 130 3.90 -27.54 1.14
CA GLU A 130 2.66 -28.28 0.88
C GLU A 130 1.51 -28.04 1.90
N GLN A 131 1.61 -27.00 2.72
CA GLN A 131 0.57 -26.66 3.71
C GLN A 131 -0.77 -26.34 3.05
N LEU A 132 -0.75 -25.68 1.88
CA LEU A 132 -1.97 -25.36 1.14
C LEU A 132 -2.65 -26.65 0.64
N SER A 133 -1.89 -27.59 0.10
CA SER A 133 -2.39 -28.90 -0.35
C SER A 133 -2.91 -29.73 0.82
N ALA A 134 -2.24 -29.69 1.95
CA ALA A 134 -2.71 -30.37 3.16
C ALA A 134 -4.06 -29.80 3.65
N MET A 135 -4.26 -28.48 3.57
CA MET A 135 -5.56 -27.86 3.91
C MET A 135 -6.66 -28.33 2.95
N GLU A 136 -6.38 -28.43 1.65
CA GLU A 136 -7.33 -28.92 0.65
C GLU A 136 -7.73 -30.38 0.92
N MET A 137 -6.77 -31.23 1.29
CA MET A 137 -7.05 -32.63 1.69
C MET A 137 -7.94 -32.73 2.94
N MET A 138 -7.85 -31.74 3.84
CA MET A 138 -8.73 -31.65 5.01
C MET A 138 -10.07 -30.94 4.71
N ALA A 139 -10.43 -30.73 3.44
CA ALA A 139 -11.62 -30.01 3.00
C ALA A 139 -11.69 -28.53 3.51
N VAL A 140 -10.55 -27.93 3.84
CA VAL A 140 -10.45 -26.52 4.25
C VAL A 140 -10.04 -25.68 3.05
N ASN A 141 -10.86 -24.71 2.67
CA ASN A 141 -10.54 -23.83 1.55
C ASN A 141 -9.42 -22.86 1.92
N PRO A 142 -8.23 -22.91 1.25
CA PRO A 142 -7.10 -22.05 1.55
C PRO A 142 -7.39 -20.55 1.32
N ILE A 143 -8.22 -20.23 0.32
CA ILE A 143 -8.60 -18.83 0.02
C ILE A 143 -9.38 -18.25 1.19
N ALA A 144 -10.34 -18.98 1.71
CA ALA A 144 -11.17 -18.51 2.83
C ALA A 144 -10.39 -18.38 4.14
N ARG A 145 -9.39 -19.25 4.36
CA ARG A 145 -8.67 -19.31 5.64
C ARG A 145 -7.39 -18.44 5.67
N VAL A 146 -6.70 -18.32 4.54
CA VAL A 146 -5.39 -17.65 4.47
C VAL A 146 -5.51 -16.31 3.73
N VAL A 147 -6.12 -16.31 2.55
CA VAL A 147 -6.11 -15.13 1.67
C VAL A 147 -7.10 -14.06 2.12
N ALA A 148 -8.34 -14.44 2.39
CA ALA A 148 -9.41 -13.49 2.72
C ALA A 148 -9.13 -12.68 4.00
N PRO A 149 -8.65 -13.25 5.13
CA PRO A 149 -8.30 -12.45 6.32
C PRO A 149 -7.17 -11.46 6.06
N ARG A 150 -6.16 -11.84 5.26
CA ARG A 150 -5.03 -10.97 4.90
C ARG A 150 -5.45 -9.84 3.98
N PHE A 151 -6.33 -10.11 3.03
CA PHE A 151 -6.89 -9.08 2.16
C PHE A 151 -7.61 -8.01 2.97
N TRP A 152 -8.48 -8.40 3.90
CA TRP A 152 -9.20 -7.47 4.76
C TRP A 152 -8.30 -6.75 5.76
N ALA A 153 -7.29 -7.43 6.28
CA ALA A 153 -6.26 -6.79 7.10
C ALA A 153 -5.58 -5.66 6.32
N GLY A 154 -5.22 -5.90 5.05
CA GLY A 154 -4.65 -4.87 4.18
C GLY A 154 -5.60 -3.70 3.91
N VAL A 155 -6.85 -3.99 3.57
CA VAL A 155 -7.89 -2.97 3.29
C VAL A 155 -8.14 -2.05 4.50
N ILE A 156 -8.10 -2.60 5.71
CA ILE A 156 -8.31 -1.83 6.95
C ILE A 156 -7.02 -1.09 7.37
N SER A 157 -5.87 -1.73 7.28
CA SER A 157 -4.59 -1.15 7.71
C SER A 157 -4.14 0.00 6.82
N MET A 158 -4.36 -0.07 5.51
CA MET A 158 -3.86 0.92 4.56
C MET A 158 -4.37 2.34 4.82
N PRO A 159 -5.69 2.63 4.97
CA PRO A 159 -6.17 3.98 5.24
C PRO A 159 -5.73 4.51 6.62
N LEU A 160 -5.62 3.63 7.63
CA LEU A 160 -5.11 4.01 8.94
C LEU A 160 -3.64 4.45 8.86
N LEU A 161 -2.82 3.69 8.13
CA LEU A 161 -1.41 4.01 7.93
C LEU A 161 -1.22 5.29 7.08
N ALA A 162 -2.09 5.53 6.10
CA ALA A 162 -2.08 6.77 5.31
C ALA A 162 -2.43 7.99 6.19
N GLY A 163 -3.40 7.87 7.08
CA GLY A 163 -3.73 8.91 8.06
C GLY A 163 -2.56 9.21 9.01
N LEU A 164 -1.91 8.17 9.52
CA LEU A 164 -0.73 8.31 10.39
C LEU A 164 0.47 8.91 9.65
N PHE A 165 0.70 8.51 8.40
CA PHE A 165 1.73 9.11 7.55
C PHE A 165 1.50 10.62 7.38
N SER A 166 0.26 11.02 7.06
CA SER A 166 -0.09 12.43 6.88
C SER A 166 0.05 13.22 8.18
N ALA A 167 -0.38 12.66 9.30
CA ALA A 167 -0.22 13.30 10.62
C ALA A 167 1.25 13.53 10.98
N MET A 168 2.10 12.50 10.78
CA MET A 168 3.54 12.63 11.01
C MET A 168 4.21 13.57 10.00
N GLY A 169 3.72 13.61 8.78
CA GLY A 169 4.20 14.55 7.78
C GLY A 169 3.89 16.01 8.13
N VAL A 170 2.67 16.29 8.59
CA VAL A 170 2.31 17.63 9.08
C VAL A 170 3.18 18.02 10.29
N LEU A 171 3.40 17.08 11.22
CA LEU A 171 4.35 17.29 12.33
C LEU A 171 5.77 17.61 11.84
N GLY A 172 6.26 16.89 10.84
CA GLY A 172 7.58 17.15 10.23
C GLY A 172 7.66 18.53 9.59
N GLY A 173 6.61 18.93 8.85
CA GLY A 173 6.49 20.27 8.28
C GLY A 173 6.44 21.36 9.34
N TYR A 174 5.71 21.16 10.43
CA TYR A 174 5.65 22.06 11.57
C TYR A 174 7.04 22.24 12.25
N LEU A 175 7.73 21.15 12.50
CA LEU A 175 9.07 21.18 13.10
C LEU A 175 10.04 22.05 12.30
N VAL A 176 10.00 21.94 10.99
CA VAL A 176 10.88 22.72 10.11
C VAL A 176 10.35 24.14 9.91
N GLY A 177 9.08 24.31 9.55
CA GLY A 177 8.51 25.60 9.22
C GLY A 177 8.48 26.56 10.41
N VAL A 178 7.98 26.08 11.55
CA VAL A 178 7.82 26.93 12.74
C VAL A 178 9.09 26.94 13.62
N ARG A 179 9.61 25.77 13.98
CA ARG A 179 10.71 25.69 14.95
C ARG A 179 12.08 26.03 14.39
N LEU A 180 12.38 25.68 13.13
CA LEU A 180 13.67 25.93 12.50
C LEU A 180 13.70 27.25 11.73
N ILE A 181 12.65 27.57 11.00
CA ILE A 181 12.60 28.73 10.08
C ILE A 181 11.94 29.93 10.75
N GLY A 182 11.06 29.73 11.75
CA GLY A 182 10.41 30.79 12.49
C GLY A 182 9.21 31.41 11.76
N VAL A 183 8.52 30.67 10.91
CA VAL A 183 7.24 31.09 10.33
C VAL A 183 6.20 31.15 11.44
N ASP A 184 5.30 32.15 11.41
CA ASP A 184 4.29 32.37 12.44
C ASP A 184 3.40 31.16 12.68
N GLU A 185 3.09 30.85 13.95
CA GLU A 185 2.27 29.69 14.35
C GLU A 185 0.82 29.75 13.83
N GLY A 186 0.37 30.91 13.32
CA GLY A 186 -0.98 31.14 12.77
C GLY A 186 -1.12 30.89 11.27
N SER A 187 -0.07 30.46 10.58
CA SER A 187 -0.06 30.27 9.12
C SER A 187 -0.32 28.81 8.70
#